data_0e9760a43225f295516e25ccdb508a5d
#
_entry.id   0e9760a43225f295516e25ccdb508a5d
#
_cell.length_a   1.000
_cell.length_b   1.000
_cell.length_c   1.000
_cell.angle_alpha   90.00
_cell.angle_beta   90.00
_cell.angle_gamma   90.00
#
_symmetry.space_group_name_H-M   'P 1'
#
loop_
_entity.id
_entity.type
_entity.pdbx_description
1 polymer ?
#
loop_
_entity_poly.entity_id
_entity_poly.type
_entity_poly.pdbx_seq_one_letter_code
_entity_poly.pdbx_strand_id
1 'polypeptide(L)'
;KTYKIGLVRFNKENVNKFLLKNLVTPNINIDNMIILKNGDNLNIQASGKKIDLSSLHKNLKSKANLSQDIVLDLTADLIKLNSKISLIGNLKGEIKGSFFKSIAYGKILLGGSSLLDNGKFEIHSDSKISRLEGIGLIGGAETKIDFQKQVNNFPSLKFETSNGGKLLSALGFTENIKSGDMKINIKFLNEEYDHYDGQIKSKKFSIINAPGIINSLSVLSFSGIGSIITGEGVFFDKGEVSFKVKNKDFYFDKLYLTSESLGIAAKGKLNIEKNSINMTGSVAPIKLISKILSVVPAVGELLTGLKKEGLFAGQFEMKGIIENPEIKLNTMSFAPGILRDLFSEDWLENDNFFIKRAIE
;
A
#
# COMPACT_ATOMS: atom_id res chain seq x y z
N LYS A 1 9.42 -28.00 28.80
CA LYS A 1 9.46 -27.80 27.32
C LYS A 1 10.49 -28.81 26.79
N THR A 2 10.02 -29.76 25.98
CA THR A 2 10.89 -30.80 25.41
C THR A 2 11.45 -30.29 24.10
N TYR A 3 12.78 -30.21 24.01
CA TYR A 3 13.48 -29.91 22.76
C TYR A 3 13.95 -31.21 22.15
N LYS A 4 13.66 -31.49 20.89
CA LYS A 4 14.23 -32.62 20.16
C LYS A 4 15.44 -32.10 19.37
N ILE A 5 16.64 -32.48 19.86
CA ILE A 5 17.90 -32.25 19.15
C ILE A 5 18.35 -33.59 18.62
N GLY A 6 18.42 -33.77 17.30
CA GLY A 6 18.81 -35.01 16.66
C GLY A 6 20.30 -35.24 16.76
N LEU A 7 21.20 -34.95 15.95
CA LEU A 7 22.61 -35.31 15.98
C LEU A 7 23.50 -34.08 16.15
N VAL A 8 24.41 -34.08 17.13
CA VAL A 8 25.46 -33.07 17.30
C VAL A 8 26.81 -33.75 17.05
N ARG A 9 27.56 -33.29 16.06
CA ARG A 9 28.93 -33.74 15.79
C ARG A 9 29.93 -32.61 16.06
N PHE A 10 30.95 -32.90 16.87
CA PHE A 10 32.08 -32.05 17.15
C PHE A 10 33.32 -32.58 16.44
N ASN A 11 34.11 -31.68 15.85
CA ASN A 11 35.44 -32.05 15.33
C ASN A 11 36.48 -31.84 16.45
N LYS A 12 37.32 -32.86 16.71
CA LYS A 12 38.05 -33.01 17.97
C LYS A 12 39.23 -32.05 18.18
N GLU A 13 39.76 -31.42 17.11
CA GLU A 13 41.03 -30.69 17.22
C GLU A 13 40.89 -29.16 17.24
N ASN A 14 39.81 -28.64 16.67
CA ASN A 14 39.36 -27.25 16.84
C ASN A 14 37.86 -27.24 16.59
N VAL A 15 37.06 -26.82 17.57
CA VAL A 15 35.59 -26.77 17.46
C VAL A 15 35.20 -25.62 16.53
N ASN A 16 35.49 -25.80 15.24
CA ASN A 16 35.19 -24.82 14.22
C ASN A 16 33.89 -25.11 13.45
N LYS A 17 33.31 -26.32 13.68
CA LYS A 17 32.10 -26.76 12.99
C LYS A 17 31.12 -27.46 13.93
N PHE A 18 29.89 -26.93 13.98
CA PHE A 18 28.75 -27.56 14.63
C PHE A 18 27.74 -28.01 13.57
N LEU A 19 27.23 -29.22 13.70
CA LEU A 19 26.15 -29.75 12.89
C LEU A 19 24.96 -30.07 13.78
N LEU A 20 23.84 -29.42 13.58
CA LEU A 20 22.58 -29.66 14.23
C LEU A 20 21.59 -30.21 13.22
N LYS A 21 20.85 -31.26 13.58
CA LYS A 21 19.77 -31.83 12.76
C LYS A 21 18.48 -31.87 13.55
N ASN A 22 17.36 -31.65 12.87
CA ASN A 22 16.02 -31.79 13.47
C ASN A 22 15.84 -30.94 14.74
N LEU A 23 16.24 -29.67 14.69
CA LEU A 23 16.03 -28.75 15.81
C LEU A 23 14.60 -28.17 15.74
N VAL A 24 13.77 -28.60 16.67
CA VAL A 24 12.37 -28.18 16.76
C VAL A 24 12.13 -27.46 18.09
N THR A 25 11.69 -26.20 17.97
CA THR A 25 11.22 -25.36 19.07
C THR A 25 9.91 -24.69 18.65
N PRO A 26 9.18 -23.98 19.53
CA PRO A 26 7.98 -23.24 19.12
C PRO A 26 8.22 -22.24 17.99
N ASN A 27 9.41 -21.67 17.90
CA ASN A 27 9.75 -20.60 16.96
C ASN A 27 10.69 -21.02 15.84
N ILE A 28 11.29 -22.22 15.94
CA ILE A 28 12.31 -22.72 15.02
C ILE A 28 12.00 -24.18 14.70
N ASN A 29 11.96 -24.48 13.42
CA ASN A 29 11.91 -25.86 12.91
C ASN A 29 12.93 -25.98 11.78
N ILE A 30 14.12 -26.48 12.12
CA ILE A 30 15.28 -26.57 11.25
C ILE A 30 15.60 -28.04 11.02
N ASP A 31 15.65 -28.46 9.76
CA ASP A 31 16.02 -29.81 9.36
C ASP A 31 17.54 -30.02 9.47
N ASN A 32 18.31 -29.03 9.01
CA ASN A 32 19.77 -29.05 9.08
C ASN A 32 20.29 -27.65 9.40
N MET A 33 21.29 -27.58 10.28
CA MET A 33 22.03 -26.34 10.55
C MET A 33 23.52 -26.66 10.65
N ILE A 34 24.32 -25.91 9.95
CA ILE A 34 25.77 -25.94 10.02
C ILE A 34 26.23 -24.59 10.56
N ILE A 35 26.99 -24.60 11.64
CA ILE A 35 27.64 -23.41 12.20
C ILE A 35 29.14 -23.59 12.02
N LEU A 36 29.76 -22.70 11.29
CA LEU A 36 31.22 -22.66 11.07
C LEU A 36 31.78 -21.43 11.79
N LYS A 37 32.77 -21.65 12.66
CA LYS A 37 33.54 -20.57 13.27
C LYS A 37 34.83 -20.38 12.46
N ASN A 38 35.05 -19.16 11.98
CA ASN A 38 36.26 -18.79 11.26
C ASN A 38 36.82 -17.49 11.85
N GLY A 39 37.82 -17.61 12.74
CA GLY A 39 38.27 -16.51 13.56
C GLY A 39 37.14 -15.95 14.44
N ASP A 40 36.88 -14.67 14.32
CA ASP A 40 35.79 -13.99 15.04
C ASP A 40 34.43 -14.02 14.31
N ASN A 41 34.36 -14.69 13.16
CA ASN A 41 33.14 -14.79 12.37
C ASN A 41 32.44 -16.14 12.56
N LEU A 42 31.10 -16.12 12.65
CA LEU A 42 30.25 -17.29 12.64
C LEU A 42 29.45 -17.33 11.34
N ASN A 43 29.64 -18.40 10.56
CA ASN A 43 28.82 -18.70 9.40
C ASN A 43 27.71 -19.70 9.80
N ILE A 44 26.48 -19.29 9.65
CA ILE A 44 25.32 -20.15 9.91
C ILE A 44 24.62 -20.44 8.58
N GLN A 45 24.59 -21.73 8.22
CA GLN A 45 23.82 -22.24 7.10
C GLN A 45 22.72 -23.12 7.69
N ALA A 46 21.48 -22.84 7.38
CA ALA A 46 20.36 -23.63 7.87
C ALA A 46 19.30 -23.83 6.79
N SER A 47 18.67 -25.00 6.83
CA SER A 47 17.48 -25.29 6.03
C SER A 47 16.39 -25.85 6.93
N GLY A 48 15.13 -25.45 6.68
CA GLY A 48 14.02 -25.87 7.51
C GLY A 48 12.68 -25.28 7.09
N LYS A 49 11.67 -25.55 7.90
CA LYS A 49 10.30 -25.13 7.62
C LYS A 49 9.93 -23.80 8.27
N LYS A 50 10.63 -23.42 9.35
CA LYS A 50 10.33 -22.19 10.09
C LYS A 50 11.56 -21.69 10.84
N ILE A 51 11.90 -20.42 10.65
CA ILE A 51 12.95 -19.73 11.38
C ILE A 51 12.43 -18.35 11.83
N ASP A 52 12.39 -18.12 13.15
CA ASP A 52 12.00 -16.82 13.72
C ASP A 52 13.26 -15.97 13.99
N LEU A 53 13.67 -15.18 13.01
CA LEU A 53 14.82 -14.29 13.13
C LEU A 53 14.60 -13.17 14.13
N SER A 54 13.36 -12.74 14.37
CA SER A 54 13.06 -11.69 15.34
C SER A 54 13.41 -12.13 16.77
N SER A 55 13.14 -13.40 17.09
CA SER A 55 13.54 -13.99 18.38
C SER A 55 15.04 -14.20 18.49
N LEU A 56 15.68 -14.63 17.40
CA LEU A 56 17.14 -14.82 17.37
C LEU A 56 17.86 -13.49 17.60
N HIS A 57 17.50 -12.46 16.87
CA HIS A 57 18.08 -11.13 16.95
C HIS A 57 17.89 -10.49 18.35
N LYS A 58 16.69 -10.62 18.92
CA LYS A 58 16.41 -10.14 20.28
C LYS A 58 17.30 -10.80 21.32
N ASN A 59 17.49 -12.12 21.22
CA ASN A 59 18.34 -12.88 22.15
C ASN A 59 19.83 -12.55 21.98
N LEU A 60 20.28 -12.30 20.76
CA LEU A 60 21.65 -11.86 20.48
C LEU A 60 21.92 -10.45 21.03
N LYS A 61 20.98 -9.53 20.87
CA LYS A 61 21.07 -8.18 21.39
C LYS A 61 21.14 -8.10 22.91
N SER A 62 20.36 -8.94 23.61
CA SER A 62 20.36 -8.98 25.08
C SER A 62 21.66 -9.52 25.69
N LYS A 63 22.48 -10.21 24.92
CA LYS A 63 23.82 -10.69 25.30
C LYS A 63 24.92 -9.81 24.71
N ALA A 64 24.82 -8.53 24.84
CA ALA A 64 25.47 -7.42 24.16
C ALA A 64 27.00 -7.42 24.00
N ASN A 65 27.71 -8.51 24.27
CA ASN A 65 29.17 -8.63 24.10
C ASN A 65 29.56 -9.65 23.02
N LEU A 66 28.70 -9.89 22.03
CA LEU A 66 29.12 -10.65 20.85
C LEU A 66 29.99 -9.75 19.97
N SER A 67 31.31 -9.83 20.19
CA SER A 67 32.33 -9.28 19.30
C SER A 67 32.45 -10.01 17.96
N GLN A 68 31.52 -10.92 17.66
CA GLN A 68 31.56 -11.81 16.50
C GLN A 68 30.52 -11.43 15.45
N ASP A 69 31.00 -11.23 14.23
CA ASP A 69 30.14 -11.09 13.06
C ASP A 69 29.52 -12.45 12.70
N ILE A 70 28.21 -12.47 12.48
CA ILE A 70 27.47 -13.68 12.10
C ILE A 70 27.01 -13.56 10.67
N VAL A 71 27.41 -14.49 9.82
CA VAL A 71 26.96 -14.60 8.44
C VAL A 71 25.84 -15.65 8.37
N LEU A 72 24.72 -15.31 7.77
CA LEU A 72 23.53 -16.14 7.64
C LEU A 72 23.29 -16.56 6.19
N ASP A 73 23.09 -17.84 5.96
CA ASP A 73 22.57 -18.41 4.70
C ASP A 73 21.43 -19.37 5.07
N LEU A 74 20.19 -18.88 4.98
CA LEU A 74 19.02 -19.59 5.47
C LEU A 74 18.08 -19.90 4.31
N THR A 75 17.63 -21.15 4.24
CA THR A 75 16.57 -21.61 3.35
C THR A 75 15.45 -22.19 4.20
N ALA A 76 14.25 -21.67 4.10
CA ALA A 76 13.12 -22.17 4.89
C ALA A 76 11.80 -21.89 4.15
N ASP A 77 10.78 -22.72 4.44
CA ASP A 77 9.42 -22.50 3.99
C ASP A 77 8.83 -21.22 4.60
N LEU A 78 9.26 -20.90 5.82
CA LEU A 78 8.85 -19.69 6.52
C LEU A 78 9.97 -19.14 7.39
N ILE A 79 10.43 -17.94 7.05
CA ILE A 79 11.33 -17.13 7.87
C ILE A 79 10.52 -15.99 8.46
N LYS A 80 10.37 -15.95 9.78
CA LYS A 80 9.64 -14.88 10.46
C LYS A 80 10.58 -13.72 10.73
N LEU A 81 10.33 -12.59 10.10
CA LEU A 81 11.13 -11.38 10.23
C LEU A 81 10.64 -10.52 11.40
N ASN A 82 9.33 -10.45 11.60
CA ASN A 82 8.68 -9.89 12.78
C ASN A 82 7.29 -10.53 12.98
N SER A 83 6.48 -10.01 13.88
CA SER A 83 5.15 -10.56 14.17
C SER A 83 4.18 -10.53 12.99
N LYS A 84 4.37 -9.63 12.03
CA LYS A 84 3.46 -9.41 10.88
C LYS A 84 4.06 -9.82 9.55
N ILE A 85 5.39 -9.74 9.39
CA ILE A 85 6.08 -9.97 8.12
C ILE A 85 6.84 -11.28 8.17
N SER A 86 6.63 -12.10 7.16
CA SER A 86 7.33 -13.37 6.97
C SER A 86 7.83 -13.51 5.54
N LEU A 87 8.89 -14.27 5.35
CA LEU A 87 9.46 -14.66 4.06
C LEU A 87 9.37 -16.18 3.91
N ILE A 88 8.87 -16.62 2.76
CA ILE A 88 9.04 -18.01 2.31
C ILE A 88 10.13 -17.99 1.23
N GLY A 89 11.28 -18.57 1.51
CA GLY A 89 12.40 -18.58 0.57
C GLY A 89 13.75 -18.52 1.24
N ASN A 90 14.70 -17.85 0.59
CA ASN A 90 16.08 -17.79 1.00
C ASN A 90 16.42 -16.41 1.57
N LEU A 91 17.26 -16.40 2.59
CA LEU A 91 17.81 -15.20 3.17
C LEU A 91 19.32 -15.36 3.33
N LYS A 92 20.07 -14.40 2.79
CA LYS A 92 21.51 -14.27 2.99
C LYS A 92 21.79 -12.95 3.66
N GLY A 93 22.58 -12.96 4.72
CA GLY A 93 22.83 -11.74 5.46
C GLY A 93 23.92 -11.87 6.49
N GLU A 94 24.14 -10.79 7.21
CA GLU A 94 25.11 -10.68 8.29
C GLU A 94 24.49 -10.00 9.50
N ILE A 95 24.92 -10.40 10.68
CA ILE A 95 24.60 -9.75 11.94
C ILE A 95 25.92 -9.21 12.50
N LYS A 96 25.96 -7.88 12.72
CA LYS A 96 27.06 -7.18 13.35
C LYS A 96 26.56 -6.44 14.58
N GLY A 97 26.92 -6.92 15.77
CA GLY A 97 26.36 -6.40 17.01
C GLY A 97 24.83 -6.47 17.03
N SER A 98 24.16 -5.32 17.14
CA SER A 98 22.69 -5.23 17.10
C SER A 98 22.11 -5.08 15.71
N PHE A 99 22.94 -4.95 14.68
CA PHE A 99 22.52 -4.64 13.33
C PHE A 99 22.47 -5.91 12.47
N PHE A 100 21.35 -6.09 11.78
CA PHE A 100 21.13 -7.16 10.81
C PHE A 100 20.90 -6.55 9.44
N LYS A 101 21.69 -6.99 8.46
CA LYS A 101 21.52 -6.66 7.04
C LYS A 101 21.43 -7.94 6.25
N SER A 102 20.45 -8.04 5.35
CA SER A 102 20.27 -9.22 4.51
C SER A 102 19.70 -8.92 3.14
N ILE A 103 19.92 -9.84 2.23
CA ILE A 103 19.17 -9.94 0.97
C ILE A 103 18.29 -11.18 1.09
N ALA A 104 17.01 -10.98 0.87
CA ALA A 104 16.00 -12.02 0.90
C ALA A 104 15.45 -12.27 -0.51
N TYR A 105 15.23 -13.55 -0.84
CA TYR A 105 14.64 -13.97 -2.11
C TYR A 105 13.43 -14.86 -1.80
N GLY A 106 12.33 -14.60 -2.48
CA GLY A 106 11.13 -15.43 -2.37
C GLY A 106 9.85 -14.63 -2.22
N LYS A 107 8.95 -15.14 -1.40
CA LYS A 107 7.61 -14.62 -1.18
C LYS A 107 7.54 -13.89 0.16
N ILE A 108 7.05 -12.66 0.16
CA ILE A 108 6.75 -11.91 1.39
C ILE A 108 5.28 -12.11 1.75
N LEU A 109 5.04 -12.47 3.00
CA LEU A 109 3.70 -12.57 3.60
C LEU A 109 3.50 -11.43 4.59
N LEU A 110 2.32 -10.84 4.57
CA LEU A 110 1.85 -9.88 5.57
C LEU A 110 0.64 -10.48 6.30
N GLY A 111 0.77 -10.71 7.60
CA GLY A 111 -0.30 -11.33 8.39
C GLY A 111 -0.69 -12.75 7.93
N GLY A 112 0.21 -13.47 7.25
CA GLY A 112 -0.03 -14.81 6.70
C GLY A 112 -0.55 -14.82 5.25
N SER A 113 -1.00 -13.68 4.72
CA SER A 113 -1.44 -13.54 3.33
C SER A 113 -0.29 -13.12 2.43
N SER A 114 -0.27 -13.59 1.17
CA SER A 114 0.76 -13.18 0.22
C SER A 114 0.67 -11.70 -0.10
N LEU A 115 1.75 -10.98 0.20
CA LEU A 115 1.90 -9.59 -0.21
C LEU A 115 2.66 -9.49 -1.53
N LEU A 116 3.80 -10.18 -1.64
CA LEU A 116 4.64 -10.15 -2.83
C LEU A 116 5.18 -11.56 -3.14
N ASP A 117 5.11 -11.96 -4.39
CA ASP A 117 5.68 -13.20 -4.90
C ASP A 117 6.98 -12.93 -5.69
N ASN A 118 7.84 -13.94 -5.80
CA ASN A 118 9.08 -13.92 -6.60
C ASN A 118 9.93 -12.66 -6.39
N GLY A 119 10.06 -12.26 -5.12
CA GLY A 119 10.70 -11.02 -4.79
C GLY A 119 12.19 -11.15 -4.49
N LYS A 120 12.87 -10.01 -4.61
CA LYS A 120 14.21 -9.76 -4.10
C LYS A 120 14.16 -8.51 -3.21
N PHE A 121 14.53 -8.67 -1.95
CA PHE A 121 14.39 -7.64 -0.94
C PHE A 121 15.69 -7.46 -0.18
N GLU A 122 16.05 -6.20 0.08
CA GLU A 122 17.08 -5.84 1.06
C GLU A 122 16.36 -5.52 2.39
N ILE A 123 16.81 -6.14 3.47
CA ILE A 123 16.20 -6.03 4.79
C ILE A 123 17.28 -5.60 5.78
N HIS A 124 16.98 -4.52 6.50
CA HIS A 124 17.80 -4.06 7.62
C HIS A 124 16.95 -4.11 8.88
N SER A 125 17.53 -4.53 9.98
CA SER A 125 16.85 -4.61 11.27
C SER A 125 17.79 -4.23 12.41
N ASP A 126 17.27 -3.45 13.34
CA ASP A 126 17.82 -3.25 14.67
C ASP A 126 16.69 -3.54 15.67
N SER A 127 16.56 -4.80 16.10
CA SER A 127 15.45 -5.36 16.89
C SER A 127 14.07 -5.37 16.22
N LYS A 128 13.79 -4.44 15.33
CA LYS A 128 12.64 -4.41 14.41
C LYS A 128 13.16 -4.12 13.00
N ILE A 129 12.37 -4.40 11.97
CA ILE A 129 12.75 -3.98 10.61
C ILE A 129 12.81 -2.47 10.57
N SER A 130 13.99 -1.93 10.23
CA SER A 130 14.24 -0.50 10.05
C SER A 130 14.17 -0.07 8.59
N ARG A 131 14.48 -0.99 7.66
CA ARG A 131 14.36 -0.80 6.22
C ARG A 131 14.00 -2.12 5.55
N LEU A 132 13.07 -2.08 4.62
CA LEU A 132 12.80 -3.16 3.67
C LEU A 132 12.59 -2.50 2.31
N GLU A 133 13.43 -2.83 1.35
CA GLU A 133 13.34 -2.31 -0.01
C GLU A 133 13.48 -3.46 -0.99
N GLY A 134 12.68 -3.45 -2.04
CA GLY A 134 12.79 -4.49 -3.06
C GLY A 134 11.69 -4.46 -4.12
N ILE A 135 11.72 -5.49 -4.93
CA ILE A 135 10.79 -5.70 -6.04
C ILE A 135 10.24 -7.12 -5.92
N GLY A 136 8.96 -7.26 -6.16
CA GLY A 136 8.27 -8.56 -6.24
C GLY A 136 7.05 -8.47 -7.16
N LEU A 137 6.27 -9.54 -7.21
CA LEU A 137 5.07 -9.60 -8.03
C LEU A 137 3.82 -9.60 -7.14
N ILE A 138 2.83 -8.78 -7.48
CA ILE A 138 1.47 -8.84 -6.93
C ILE A 138 0.52 -9.22 -8.05
N GLY A 139 -0.06 -10.43 -7.98
CA GLY A 139 -0.93 -10.94 -9.04
C GLY A 139 -0.30 -10.91 -10.43
N GLY A 140 1.01 -11.15 -10.53
CA GLY A 140 1.79 -11.10 -11.77
C GLY A 140 2.30 -9.72 -12.17
N ALA A 141 1.91 -8.63 -11.50
CA ALA A 141 2.38 -7.29 -11.78
C ALA A 141 3.60 -6.93 -10.92
N GLU A 142 4.63 -6.36 -11.55
CA GLU A 142 5.80 -5.88 -10.84
C GLU A 142 5.41 -4.80 -9.83
N THR A 143 5.88 -4.96 -8.61
CA THR A 143 5.59 -4.07 -7.50
C THR A 143 6.87 -3.79 -6.71
N LYS A 144 7.19 -2.52 -6.55
CA LYS A 144 8.26 -2.04 -5.66
C LYS A 144 7.69 -1.76 -4.29
N ILE A 145 8.45 -2.10 -3.26
CA ILE A 145 8.17 -1.76 -1.87
C ILE A 145 9.37 -1.05 -1.28
N ASP A 146 9.12 0.01 -0.52
CA ASP A 146 10.13 0.74 0.25
C ASP A 146 9.54 1.10 1.61
N PHE A 147 9.98 0.40 2.64
CA PHE A 147 9.67 0.71 4.04
C PHE A 147 10.92 1.24 4.72
N GLN A 148 10.80 2.38 5.39
CA GLN A 148 11.90 3.02 6.11
C GLN A 148 11.44 3.50 7.48
N LYS A 149 12.24 3.21 8.52
CA LYS A 149 12.11 3.76 9.86
C LYS A 149 13.41 4.50 10.19
N GLN A 150 13.38 5.82 10.22
CA GLN A 150 14.51 6.64 10.66
C GLN A 150 14.54 6.76 12.18
N VAL A 151 15.72 6.99 12.75
CA VAL A 151 15.95 6.97 14.21
C VAL A 151 15.06 7.96 14.98
N ASN A 152 14.75 9.12 14.41
CA ASN A 152 13.96 10.18 15.06
C ASN A 152 12.64 10.48 14.32
N ASN A 153 12.22 9.64 13.36
CA ASN A 153 11.01 9.85 12.58
C ASN A 153 10.12 8.62 12.61
N PHE A 154 8.83 8.84 12.47
CA PHE A 154 7.88 7.76 12.27
C PHE A 154 8.14 7.04 10.94
N PRO A 155 7.86 5.73 10.88
CA PRO A 155 8.09 4.95 9.67
C PRO A 155 7.29 5.46 8.46
N SER A 156 7.82 5.22 7.28
CA SER A 156 7.13 5.42 6.01
C SER A 156 7.12 4.14 5.18
N LEU A 157 6.07 3.96 4.38
CA LEU A 157 5.90 2.81 3.49
C LEU A 157 5.43 3.32 2.13
N LYS A 158 6.12 2.90 1.07
CA LYS A 158 5.78 3.24 -0.30
C LYS A 158 5.59 1.97 -1.11
N PHE A 159 4.60 2.00 -1.99
CA PHE A 159 4.41 1.02 -3.05
C PHE A 159 4.35 1.71 -4.41
N GLU A 160 4.93 1.06 -5.41
CA GLU A 160 4.76 1.41 -6.81
C GLU A 160 4.47 0.15 -7.60
N THR A 161 3.36 0.13 -8.34
CA THR A 161 2.93 -1.05 -9.11
C THR A 161 2.27 -0.67 -10.42
N SER A 162 2.36 -1.54 -11.42
CA SER A 162 1.58 -1.42 -12.66
C SER A 162 0.17 -2.03 -12.56
N ASN A 163 -0.22 -2.57 -11.40
CA ASN A 163 -1.57 -3.10 -11.16
C ASN A 163 -2.07 -2.76 -9.75
N GLY A 164 -2.56 -1.54 -9.60
CA GLY A 164 -3.08 -1.04 -8.34
C GLY A 164 -4.27 -1.81 -7.79
N GLY A 165 -5.14 -2.33 -8.66
CA GLY A 165 -6.26 -3.16 -8.23
C GLY A 165 -5.80 -4.42 -7.49
N LYS A 166 -4.78 -5.12 -8.02
CA LYS A 166 -4.19 -6.29 -7.37
C LYS A 166 -3.49 -5.92 -6.06
N LEU A 167 -2.80 -4.78 -6.01
CA LEU A 167 -2.16 -4.29 -4.78
C LEU A 167 -3.21 -4.02 -3.70
N LEU A 168 -4.27 -3.28 -4.01
CA LEU A 168 -5.32 -2.95 -3.04
C LEU A 168 -6.06 -4.20 -2.54
N SER A 169 -6.33 -5.17 -3.43
CA SER A 169 -6.89 -6.47 -3.05
C SER A 169 -5.95 -7.24 -2.12
N ALA A 170 -4.65 -7.33 -2.45
CA ALA A 170 -3.66 -8.01 -1.61
C ALA A 170 -3.47 -7.36 -0.24
N LEU A 171 -3.66 -6.04 -0.14
CA LEU A 171 -3.67 -5.31 1.12
C LEU A 171 -5.01 -5.39 1.88
N GLY A 172 -6.04 -6.03 1.29
CA GLY A 172 -7.36 -6.20 1.91
C GLY A 172 -8.24 -4.95 1.88
N PHE A 173 -7.95 -3.96 1.00
CA PHE A 173 -8.74 -2.74 0.92
C PHE A 173 -10.00 -2.89 0.07
N THR A 174 -9.87 -3.39 -1.16
CA THR A 174 -11.00 -3.55 -2.10
C THR A 174 -10.65 -4.45 -3.27
N GLU A 175 -11.65 -5.15 -3.79
CA GLU A 175 -11.57 -5.90 -5.05
C GLU A 175 -12.25 -5.16 -6.21
N ASN A 176 -12.86 -4.00 -5.93
CA ASN A 176 -13.65 -3.24 -6.89
C ASN A 176 -12.81 -2.32 -7.79
N ILE A 177 -11.48 -2.29 -7.62
CA ILE A 177 -10.58 -1.57 -8.50
C ILE A 177 -9.86 -2.56 -9.41
N LYS A 178 -9.88 -2.32 -10.70
CA LYS A 178 -9.19 -3.12 -11.71
C LYS A 178 -8.08 -2.32 -12.36
N SER A 179 -6.93 -2.99 -12.59
CA SER A 179 -5.76 -2.43 -13.28
C SER A 179 -5.15 -1.20 -12.59
N GLY A 180 -4.57 -0.32 -13.36
CA GLY A 180 -4.04 0.99 -12.98
C GLY A 180 -2.61 0.97 -12.47
N ASP A 181 -1.75 1.82 -13.06
CA ASP A 181 -0.49 2.17 -12.42
C ASP A 181 -0.79 2.89 -11.11
N MET A 182 -0.17 2.47 -10.02
CA MET A 182 -0.48 3.03 -8.71
C MET A 182 0.77 3.28 -7.88
N LYS A 183 0.78 4.43 -7.21
CA LYS A 183 1.73 4.78 -6.16
C LYS A 183 0.98 5.02 -4.87
N ILE A 184 1.43 4.37 -3.79
CA ILE A 184 0.90 4.57 -2.45
C ILE A 184 2.04 5.05 -1.57
N ASN A 185 1.82 6.15 -0.85
CA ASN A 185 2.74 6.64 0.18
C ASN A 185 1.99 6.66 1.51
N ILE A 186 2.56 6.05 2.53
CA ILE A 186 2.03 6.01 3.89
C ILE A 186 3.09 6.56 4.83
N LYS A 187 2.69 7.47 5.70
CA LYS A 187 3.49 7.98 6.81
C LYS A 187 2.81 7.59 8.11
N PHE A 188 3.42 6.66 8.84
CA PHE A 188 2.91 6.27 10.15
C PHE A 188 3.14 7.39 11.16
N LEU A 189 2.23 7.51 12.12
CA LEU A 189 2.26 8.55 13.16
C LEU A 189 2.43 7.96 14.56
N ASN A 190 2.46 6.63 14.67
CA ASN A 190 2.73 5.91 15.90
C ASN A 190 3.45 4.58 15.65
N GLU A 191 3.92 3.92 16.72
CA GLU A 191 4.67 2.66 16.67
C GLU A 191 3.77 1.43 16.47
N GLU A 192 2.49 1.53 16.73
CA GLU A 192 1.48 0.49 16.57
C GLU A 192 1.03 0.34 15.11
N TYR A 193 1.37 1.31 14.25
CA TYR A 193 1.02 1.36 12.82
C TYR A 193 -0.50 1.42 12.57
N ASP A 194 -1.28 1.91 13.50
CA ASP A 194 -2.73 2.06 13.40
C ASP A 194 -3.18 3.53 13.22
N HIS A 195 -2.23 4.50 13.33
CA HIS A 195 -2.41 5.89 12.98
C HIS A 195 -1.45 6.25 11.84
N TYR A 196 -1.98 6.67 10.71
CA TYR A 196 -1.14 7.06 9.57
C TYR A 196 -1.86 7.98 8.58
N ASP A 197 -1.07 8.80 7.91
CA ASP A 197 -1.48 9.58 6.74
C ASP A 197 -1.10 8.83 5.48
N GLY A 198 -1.97 8.85 4.47
CA GLY A 198 -1.77 8.16 3.22
C GLY A 198 -2.11 9.01 2.00
N GLN A 199 -1.39 8.75 0.93
CA GLN A 199 -1.67 9.27 -0.40
C GLN A 199 -1.64 8.14 -1.41
N ILE A 200 -2.62 8.12 -2.31
CA ILE A 200 -2.68 7.21 -3.44
C ILE A 200 -2.78 8.05 -4.70
N LYS A 201 -1.90 7.76 -5.67
CA LYS A 201 -2.00 8.27 -7.04
C LYS A 201 -2.13 7.09 -7.98
N SER A 202 -3.15 7.11 -8.85
CA SER A 202 -3.41 6.04 -9.82
C SER A 202 -3.67 6.59 -11.21
N LYS A 203 -3.37 5.77 -12.24
CA LYS A 203 -3.64 6.09 -13.65
C LYS A 203 -4.25 4.87 -14.33
N LYS A 204 -5.19 5.09 -15.27
CA LYS A 204 -5.77 4.07 -16.15
C LYS A 204 -6.35 2.87 -15.38
N PHE A 205 -7.30 3.12 -14.53
CA PHE A 205 -7.98 2.11 -13.72
C PHE A 205 -9.49 2.15 -13.92
N SER A 206 -10.18 1.07 -13.55
CA SER A 206 -11.64 1.02 -13.54
C SER A 206 -12.15 0.71 -12.14
N ILE A 207 -13.29 1.31 -11.79
CA ILE A 207 -14.08 0.93 -10.62
C ILE A 207 -15.21 0.04 -11.11
N ILE A 208 -15.18 -1.22 -10.68
CA ILE A 208 -16.20 -2.23 -11.02
C ILE A 208 -17.18 -2.40 -9.87
N ASN A 209 -18.29 -3.09 -10.13
CA ASN A 209 -19.32 -3.37 -9.12
C ASN A 209 -19.82 -2.10 -8.40
N ALA A 210 -20.00 -1.02 -9.16
CA ALA A 210 -20.44 0.27 -8.66
C ALA A 210 -21.80 0.69 -9.29
N PRO A 211 -22.88 -0.11 -9.16
CA PRO A 211 -24.16 0.18 -9.81
C PRO A 211 -24.74 1.52 -9.39
N GLY A 212 -24.56 1.91 -8.13
CA GLY A 212 -24.98 3.21 -7.62
C GLY A 212 -24.30 4.39 -8.33
N ILE A 213 -22.99 4.29 -8.59
CA ILE A 213 -22.24 5.32 -9.33
C ILE A 213 -22.72 5.36 -10.78
N ILE A 214 -22.85 4.21 -11.44
CA ILE A 214 -23.29 4.11 -12.84
C ILE A 214 -24.70 4.68 -13.00
N ASN A 215 -25.64 4.31 -12.15
CA ASN A 215 -27.00 4.84 -12.18
C ASN A 215 -27.04 6.34 -11.93
N SER A 216 -26.21 6.84 -10.99
CA SER A 216 -26.11 8.25 -10.67
C SER A 216 -25.58 9.06 -11.85
N LEU A 217 -24.55 8.56 -12.52
CA LEU A 217 -23.99 9.21 -13.72
C LEU A 217 -24.99 9.23 -14.87
N SER A 218 -25.79 8.18 -15.04
CA SER A 218 -26.84 8.10 -16.08
C SER A 218 -27.93 9.15 -15.88
N VAL A 219 -28.32 9.44 -14.64
CA VAL A 219 -29.31 10.50 -14.30
C VAL A 219 -28.79 11.89 -14.66
N LEU A 220 -27.48 12.13 -14.59
CA LEU A 220 -26.88 13.43 -14.89
C LEU A 220 -26.82 13.75 -16.40
N SER A 221 -27.16 12.78 -17.27
CA SER A 221 -27.24 12.95 -18.73
C SER A 221 -26.03 13.61 -19.36
N PHE A 222 -24.83 13.34 -18.86
CA PHE A 222 -23.61 13.89 -19.45
C PHE A 222 -23.29 13.26 -20.81
N SER A 223 -23.01 14.10 -21.79
CA SER A 223 -22.45 13.61 -23.07
C SER A 223 -21.08 12.95 -22.80
N GLY A 224 -20.88 11.75 -23.32
CA GLY A 224 -19.63 11.00 -23.15
C GLY A 224 -19.59 10.00 -22.00
N ILE A 225 -20.66 9.84 -21.21
CA ILE A 225 -20.75 8.78 -20.18
C ILE A 225 -20.49 7.40 -20.80
N GLY A 226 -21.00 7.12 -21.98
CA GLY A 226 -20.81 5.85 -22.67
C GLY A 226 -19.34 5.50 -22.92
N SER A 227 -18.46 6.51 -23.08
CA SER A 227 -17.02 6.29 -23.30
C SER A 227 -16.25 5.90 -22.03
N ILE A 228 -16.77 6.25 -20.85
CA ILE A 228 -16.11 5.95 -19.57
C ILE A 228 -16.66 4.68 -18.90
N ILE A 229 -17.84 4.19 -19.33
CA ILE A 229 -18.40 2.93 -18.86
C ILE A 229 -17.92 1.83 -19.80
N THR A 230 -17.05 0.96 -19.30
CA THR A 230 -16.51 -0.18 -20.04
C THR A 230 -16.82 -1.48 -19.32
N GLY A 231 -17.46 -2.42 -20.03
CA GLY A 231 -17.84 -3.69 -19.42
C GLY A 231 -18.70 -3.50 -18.17
N GLU A 232 -18.21 -3.95 -17.03
CA GLU A 232 -18.94 -3.90 -15.75
C GLU A 232 -18.60 -2.65 -14.89
N GLY A 233 -17.74 -1.73 -15.38
CA GLY A 233 -17.19 -0.66 -14.55
C GLY A 233 -17.13 0.71 -15.21
N VAL A 234 -16.63 1.66 -14.42
CA VAL A 234 -16.36 3.04 -14.84
C VAL A 234 -14.85 3.25 -14.92
N PHE A 235 -14.39 3.65 -16.10
CA PHE A 235 -12.97 3.91 -16.36
C PHE A 235 -12.56 5.32 -15.94
N PHE A 236 -11.37 5.44 -15.35
CA PHE A 236 -10.73 6.69 -14.97
C PHE A 236 -9.28 6.74 -15.47
N ASP A 237 -8.92 7.89 -16.04
CA ASP A 237 -7.55 8.17 -16.47
C ASP A 237 -6.62 8.41 -15.30
N LYS A 238 -7.12 9.08 -14.26
CA LYS A 238 -6.36 9.44 -13.07
C LYS A 238 -7.22 9.43 -11.81
N GLY A 239 -6.56 9.09 -10.70
CA GLY A 239 -7.10 9.20 -9.35
C GLY A 239 -6.05 9.69 -8.37
N GLU A 240 -6.44 10.58 -7.47
CA GLU A 240 -5.65 11.03 -6.35
C GLU A 240 -6.49 11.00 -5.08
N VAL A 241 -5.95 10.37 -4.04
CA VAL A 241 -6.63 10.22 -2.76
C VAL A 241 -5.65 10.59 -1.66
N SER A 242 -6.07 11.49 -0.77
CA SER A 242 -5.38 11.77 0.50
C SER A 242 -6.30 11.40 1.66
N PHE A 243 -5.77 10.66 2.59
CA PHE A 243 -6.54 10.14 3.71
C PHE A 243 -5.72 10.05 4.99
N LYS A 244 -6.42 10.04 6.11
CA LYS A 244 -5.88 9.77 7.44
C LYS A 244 -6.57 8.56 8.02
N VAL A 245 -5.81 7.71 8.71
CA VAL A 245 -6.36 6.55 9.40
C VAL A 245 -6.11 6.68 10.89
N LYS A 246 -7.15 6.46 11.65
CA LYS A 246 -7.09 6.39 13.11
C LYS A 246 -8.04 5.31 13.59
N ASN A 247 -7.51 4.28 14.27
CA ASN A 247 -8.31 3.18 14.82
C ASN A 247 -9.27 2.56 13.78
N LYS A 248 -8.75 2.25 12.56
CA LYS A 248 -9.50 1.68 11.43
C LYS A 248 -10.57 2.58 10.79
N ASP A 249 -10.71 3.81 11.26
CA ASP A 249 -11.48 4.85 10.61
C ASP A 249 -10.61 5.55 9.56
N PHE A 250 -11.05 5.56 8.31
CA PHE A 250 -10.45 6.28 7.20
C PHE A 250 -11.17 7.61 7.02
N TYR A 251 -10.44 8.70 7.09
CA TYR A 251 -10.92 10.05 6.82
C TYR A 251 -10.31 10.51 5.52
N PHE A 252 -11.12 10.64 4.48
CA PHE A 252 -10.70 11.12 3.17
C PHE A 252 -10.83 12.65 3.16
N ASP A 253 -9.68 13.33 3.17
CA ASP A 253 -9.61 14.78 3.04
C ASP A 253 -9.83 15.19 1.57
N LYS A 254 -9.28 14.41 0.64
CA LYS A 254 -9.37 14.60 -0.81
C LYS A 254 -9.48 13.26 -1.52
N LEU A 255 -10.47 13.14 -2.40
CA LEU A 255 -10.59 12.05 -3.35
C LEU A 255 -10.97 12.68 -4.69
N TYR A 256 -10.07 12.58 -5.68
CA TYR A 256 -10.27 13.09 -7.04
C TYR A 256 -10.13 11.97 -8.03
N LEU A 257 -11.11 11.83 -8.92
CA LEU A 257 -11.09 10.89 -10.04
C LEU A 257 -11.42 11.67 -11.30
N THR A 258 -10.66 11.43 -12.37
CA THR A 258 -10.92 12.06 -13.66
C THR A 258 -10.84 11.06 -14.81
N SER A 259 -11.72 11.22 -15.78
CA SER A 259 -11.70 10.59 -17.08
C SER A 259 -11.70 11.67 -18.17
N GLU A 260 -11.71 11.28 -19.43
CA GLU A 260 -11.80 12.25 -20.56
C GLU A 260 -13.03 13.16 -20.48
N SER A 261 -14.13 12.68 -19.89
CA SER A 261 -15.41 13.37 -19.89
C SER A 261 -15.86 13.88 -18.53
N LEU A 262 -15.33 13.30 -17.44
CA LEU A 262 -15.90 13.43 -16.12
C LEU A 262 -14.82 13.65 -15.05
N GLY A 263 -15.11 14.55 -14.11
CA GLY A 263 -14.38 14.70 -12.86
C GLY A 263 -15.26 14.44 -11.65
N ILE A 264 -14.74 13.72 -10.68
CA ILE A 264 -15.37 13.45 -9.38
C ILE A 264 -14.45 13.98 -8.28
N ALA A 265 -15.01 14.73 -7.35
CA ALA A 265 -14.34 15.12 -6.11
C ALA A 265 -15.19 14.69 -4.92
N ALA A 266 -14.57 14.11 -3.90
CA ALA A 266 -15.28 13.66 -2.71
C ALA A 266 -14.42 13.80 -1.47
N LYS A 267 -15.10 13.84 -0.30
CA LYS A 267 -14.52 13.77 1.03
C LYS A 267 -15.45 12.98 1.95
N GLY A 268 -14.94 12.44 3.03
CA GLY A 268 -15.79 11.74 3.97
C GLY A 268 -15.06 10.71 4.82
N LYS A 269 -15.82 9.74 5.29
CA LYS A 269 -15.33 8.73 6.23
C LYS A 269 -15.75 7.34 5.77
N LEU A 270 -14.85 6.37 6.00
CA LEU A 270 -15.08 4.94 5.80
C LEU A 270 -14.54 4.19 7.01
N ASN A 271 -15.28 3.20 7.49
CA ASN A 271 -14.83 2.27 8.52
C ASN A 271 -14.99 0.84 8.02
N ILE A 272 -13.88 0.14 7.80
CA ILE A 272 -13.86 -1.22 7.25
C ILE A 272 -14.45 -2.21 8.25
N GLU A 273 -14.15 -2.06 9.54
CA GLU A 273 -14.61 -2.99 10.58
C GLU A 273 -16.13 -2.90 10.81
N LYS A 274 -16.68 -1.68 10.78
CA LYS A 274 -18.12 -1.42 10.90
C LYS A 274 -18.85 -1.53 9.57
N ASN A 275 -18.12 -1.83 8.50
CA ASN A 275 -18.64 -1.90 7.14
C ASN A 275 -19.49 -0.66 6.76
N SER A 276 -18.99 0.54 7.05
CA SER A 276 -19.75 1.77 6.89
C SER A 276 -19.03 2.83 6.09
N ILE A 277 -19.77 3.55 5.25
CA ILE A 277 -19.30 4.67 4.45
C ILE A 277 -20.23 5.87 4.64
N ASN A 278 -19.63 7.07 4.70
CA ASN A 278 -20.33 8.34 4.70
C ASN A 278 -19.48 9.37 3.97
N MET A 279 -19.79 9.63 2.72
CA MET A 279 -19.05 10.53 1.86
C MET A 279 -19.98 11.55 1.21
N THR A 280 -19.45 12.72 0.93
CA THR A 280 -20.09 13.75 0.13
C THR A 280 -19.15 14.16 -0.98
N GLY A 281 -19.71 14.54 -2.12
CA GLY A 281 -18.89 14.93 -3.24
C GLY A 281 -19.65 15.65 -4.35
N SER A 282 -18.91 15.91 -5.40
CA SER A 282 -19.44 16.50 -6.61
C SER A 282 -18.95 15.74 -7.83
N VAL A 283 -19.77 15.74 -8.86
CA VAL A 283 -19.46 15.19 -10.16
C VAL A 283 -19.74 16.24 -11.23
N ALA A 284 -18.81 16.44 -12.13
CA ALA A 284 -18.93 17.47 -13.18
C ALA A 284 -18.26 17.02 -14.48
N PRO A 285 -18.75 17.50 -15.65
CA PRO A 285 -18.02 17.36 -16.91
C PRO A 285 -16.64 17.99 -16.83
N ILE A 286 -15.62 17.35 -17.38
CA ILE A 286 -14.23 17.88 -17.32
C ILE A 286 -14.09 19.25 -17.99
N LYS A 287 -14.83 19.49 -19.09
CA LYS A 287 -14.87 20.79 -19.77
C LYS A 287 -15.41 21.93 -18.88
N LEU A 288 -16.30 21.60 -17.95
CA LEU A 288 -16.81 22.55 -16.98
C LEU A 288 -15.76 22.92 -15.95
N ILE A 289 -15.03 21.92 -15.46
CA ILE A 289 -13.96 22.11 -14.47
C ILE A 289 -12.89 23.04 -15.05
N SER A 290 -12.42 22.78 -16.27
CA SER A 290 -11.41 23.63 -16.94
C SER A 290 -11.90 25.06 -17.17
N LYS A 291 -13.17 25.28 -17.52
CA LYS A 291 -13.75 26.63 -17.66
C LYS A 291 -13.79 27.35 -16.30
N ILE A 292 -14.18 26.71 -15.23
CA ILE A 292 -14.23 27.32 -13.89
C ILE A 292 -12.83 27.72 -13.41
N LEU A 293 -11.83 26.90 -13.69
CA LEU A 293 -10.44 27.15 -13.27
C LEU A 293 -9.74 28.23 -14.11
N SER A 294 -10.14 28.42 -15.37
CA SER A 294 -9.54 29.42 -16.27
C SER A 294 -10.07 30.84 -16.10
N VAL A 295 -11.20 31.02 -15.38
CA VAL A 295 -11.89 32.34 -15.28
C VAL A 295 -11.97 32.80 -13.85
N VAL A 296 -10.94 33.47 -13.39
CA VAL A 296 -10.84 34.01 -12.03
C VAL A 296 -11.16 35.53 -12.01
N PRO A 297 -12.01 36.19 -12.65
CA PRO A 297 -12.90 37.08 -11.91
C PRO A 297 -14.34 37.32 -12.42
N ALA A 298 -14.85 36.64 -13.42
CA ALA A 298 -16.17 36.96 -13.97
C ALA A 298 -17.23 35.87 -13.74
N VAL A 299 -17.59 35.63 -12.46
CA VAL A 299 -18.51 34.55 -12.04
C VAL A 299 -19.93 34.68 -12.60
N GLY A 300 -20.38 35.92 -12.92
CA GLY A 300 -21.76 36.15 -13.37
C GLY A 300 -22.03 35.70 -14.81
N GLU A 301 -21.12 35.94 -15.74
CA GLU A 301 -21.25 35.55 -17.17
C GLU A 301 -21.09 34.04 -17.37
N LEU A 302 -20.24 33.41 -16.57
CA LEU A 302 -20.04 31.97 -16.59
C LEU A 302 -21.32 31.18 -16.28
N LEU A 303 -22.10 31.64 -15.29
CA LEU A 303 -23.35 31.00 -14.88
C LEU A 303 -24.42 31.04 -15.99
N THR A 304 -24.49 32.12 -16.74
CA THR A 304 -25.45 32.26 -17.85
C THR A 304 -25.05 31.42 -19.07
N GLY A 305 -23.77 31.32 -19.36
CA GLY A 305 -23.23 30.46 -20.42
C GLY A 305 -23.40 28.99 -20.15
N LEU A 306 -23.16 28.54 -18.92
CA LEU A 306 -23.29 27.15 -18.49
C LEU A 306 -24.74 26.66 -18.50
N LYS A 307 -25.71 27.55 -18.15
CA LYS A 307 -27.14 27.21 -18.26
C LYS A 307 -27.59 26.98 -19.71
N LYS A 308 -27.02 27.69 -20.67
CA LYS A 308 -27.35 27.54 -22.09
C LYS A 308 -26.74 26.26 -22.69
N GLU A 309 -25.62 25.77 -22.18
CA GLU A 309 -24.95 24.59 -22.72
C GLU A 309 -25.43 23.28 -22.06
N GLY A 310 -26.39 23.33 -21.11
CA GLY A 310 -26.90 22.14 -20.41
C GLY A 310 -25.85 21.38 -19.59
N LEU A 311 -24.78 22.08 -19.20
CA LEU A 311 -23.68 21.49 -18.42
C LEU A 311 -23.99 21.63 -16.93
N PHE A 312 -24.35 20.54 -16.29
CA PHE A 312 -24.67 20.50 -14.87
C PHE A 312 -23.59 19.79 -14.09
N ALA A 313 -23.22 20.33 -12.92
CA ALA A 313 -22.53 19.61 -11.88
C ALA A 313 -23.59 19.05 -10.92
N GLY A 314 -23.40 17.82 -10.46
CA GLY A 314 -24.23 17.20 -9.44
C GLY A 314 -23.47 17.09 -8.13
N GLN A 315 -24.16 17.33 -7.03
CA GLN A 315 -23.68 16.96 -5.69
C GLN A 315 -24.22 15.58 -5.33
N PHE A 316 -23.46 14.78 -4.63
CA PHE A 316 -23.91 13.50 -4.13
C PHE A 316 -23.58 13.31 -2.65
N GLU A 317 -24.43 12.56 -1.99
CA GLU A 317 -24.17 11.94 -0.70
C GLU A 317 -24.16 10.42 -0.88
N MET A 318 -23.17 9.75 -0.29
CA MET A 318 -23.02 8.31 -0.29
C MET A 318 -22.98 7.82 1.15
N LYS A 319 -23.95 7.02 1.57
CA LYS A 319 -24.09 6.56 2.96
C LYS A 319 -24.49 5.08 3.01
N GLY A 320 -24.14 4.40 4.10
CA GLY A 320 -24.57 3.02 4.37
C GLY A 320 -23.43 2.02 4.44
N ILE A 321 -23.66 0.83 3.91
CA ILE A 321 -22.66 -0.25 3.87
C ILE A 321 -21.75 -0.09 2.65
N ILE A 322 -20.48 -0.48 2.81
CA ILE A 322 -19.44 -0.24 1.79
C ILE A 322 -19.76 -0.93 0.46
N GLU A 323 -20.26 -2.17 0.51
CA GLU A 323 -20.55 -2.97 -0.68
C GLU A 323 -21.74 -2.44 -1.50
N ASN A 324 -22.71 -1.81 -0.84
CA ASN A 324 -23.91 -1.29 -1.51
C ASN A 324 -24.38 0.00 -0.83
N PRO A 325 -23.67 1.11 -1.01
CA PRO A 325 -24.05 2.38 -0.40
C PRO A 325 -25.26 3.00 -1.09
N GLU A 326 -26.11 3.65 -0.30
CA GLU A 326 -27.16 4.53 -0.82
C GLU A 326 -26.52 5.82 -1.36
N ILE A 327 -26.78 6.14 -2.63
CA ILE A 327 -26.29 7.38 -3.27
C ILE A 327 -27.50 8.29 -3.56
N LYS A 328 -27.48 9.49 -2.96
CA LYS A 328 -28.43 10.56 -3.22
C LYS A 328 -27.78 11.64 -4.06
N LEU A 329 -28.41 11.99 -5.18
CA LEU A 329 -27.98 13.07 -6.05
C LEU A 329 -28.84 14.31 -5.86
N ASN A 330 -28.19 15.46 -5.78
CA ASN A 330 -28.82 16.76 -5.87
C ASN A 330 -28.35 17.47 -7.14
N THR A 331 -29.21 17.47 -8.16
CA THR A 331 -28.91 18.07 -9.46
C THR A 331 -29.18 19.57 -9.51
N MET A 332 -29.80 20.16 -8.48
CA MET A 332 -30.23 21.58 -8.51
C MET A 332 -29.21 22.56 -7.91
N SER A 333 -28.19 22.09 -7.22
CA SER A 333 -27.24 23.00 -6.57
C SER A 333 -25.94 23.10 -7.36
N PHE A 334 -25.97 23.95 -8.38
CA PHE A 334 -24.74 24.45 -8.97
C PHE A 334 -24.21 25.58 -8.10
N ALA A 335 -23.22 25.29 -7.25
CA ALA A 335 -22.50 26.32 -6.50
C ALA A 335 -21.03 26.32 -6.98
N PRO A 336 -20.63 27.34 -7.78
CA PRO A 336 -19.25 27.45 -8.28
C PRO A 336 -18.19 27.43 -7.19
N GLY A 337 -18.52 27.97 -6.01
CA GLY A 337 -17.64 27.97 -4.84
C GLY A 337 -17.32 26.58 -4.33
N ILE A 338 -18.31 25.68 -4.27
CA ILE A 338 -18.10 24.29 -3.80
C ILE A 338 -17.20 23.52 -4.78
N LEU A 339 -17.37 23.68 -6.08
CA LEU A 339 -16.46 23.08 -7.08
C LEU A 339 -15.06 23.65 -6.96
N ARG A 340 -14.93 24.97 -6.75
CA ARG A 340 -13.63 25.61 -6.55
C ARG A 340 -12.94 25.11 -5.27
N ASP A 341 -13.69 24.96 -4.18
CA ASP A 341 -13.15 24.47 -2.90
C ASP A 341 -12.77 22.97 -2.95
N LEU A 342 -13.54 22.18 -3.71
CA LEU A 342 -13.25 20.76 -3.93
C LEU A 342 -12.07 20.53 -4.89
N PHE A 343 -11.88 21.42 -5.88
CA PHE A 343 -10.78 21.41 -6.84
C PHE A 343 -9.80 22.59 -6.59
N SER A 344 -9.52 22.95 -5.32
CA SER A 344 -8.72 24.12 -4.95
C SER A 344 -7.26 24.09 -5.45
N GLU A 345 -6.62 25.25 -5.38
CA GLU A 345 -5.32 25.63 -5.96
C GLU A 345 -4.16 24.62 -5.75
N ASP A 346 -4.09 23.92 -4.65
CA ASP A 346 -3.09 22.88 -4.40
C ASP A 346 -3.10 21.73 -5.43
N TRP A 347 -4.24 21.53 -6.09
CA TRP A 347 -4.38 20.52 -7.16
C TRP A 347 -3.81 21.02 -8.49
N LEU A 348 -3.81 22.34 -8.70
CA LEU A 348 -3.31 22.99 -9.90
C LEU A 348 -1.80 23.22 -9.86
N GLU A 349 -1.24 23.55 -8.69
CA GLU A 349 0.18 23.86 -8.56
C GLU A 349 1.11 22.64 -8.64
N ASN A 350 0.63 21.46 -8.25
CA ASN A 350 1.47 20.25 -8.24
C ASN A 350 1.49 19.46 -9.56
N ASP A 351 0.64 19.77 -10.54
CA ASP A 351 0.69 19.12 -11.86
C ASP A 351 0.17 20.08 -12.97
N ASN A 352 1.05 20.90 -13.53
CA ASN A 352 0.86 21.64 -14.78
C ASN A 352 0.40 20.78 -15.98
N PHE A 353 0.23 19.47 -15.76
CA PHE A 353 -0.12 18.48 -16.77
C PHE A 353 -1.61 18.48 -17.15
N PHE A 354 -2.52 18.84 -16.23
CA PHE A 354 -3.97 18.84 -16.51
C PHE A 354 -4.42 20.06 -17.30
N ILE A 355 -3.82 21.23 -17.04
CA ILE A 355 -4.17 22.48 -17.73
C ILE A 355 -3.67 22.47 -19.16
N LYS A 356 -2.47 21.96 -19.45
CA LYS A 356 -1.92 21.93 -20.81
C LYS A 356 -2.73 21.09 -21.80
N ARG A 357 -3.37 19.97 -21.38
CA ARG A 357 -4.19 19.15 -22.28
C ARG A 357 -5.63 19.63 -22.42
N ALA A 358 -6.12 20.49 -21.54
CA ALA A 358 -7.45 21.09 -21.65
C ALA A 358 -7.44 22.37 -22.50
N ILE A 359 -6.25 22.89 -22.84
CA ILE A 359 -6.04 24.10 -23.65
C ILE A 359 -5.55 23.76 -25.06
N GLU A 360 -4.95 22.59 -25.28
CA GLU A 360 -4.68 21.99 -26.59
C GLU A 360 -5.88 21.14 -27.06
#